data_bb5a58cfb3e38b65c78cdfb96bb29e0e
#
_entry.id   bb5a58cfb3e38b65c78cdfb96bb29e0e
#
_cell.length_a   1.000
_cell.length_b   1.000
_cell.length_c   1.000
_cell.angle_alpha   90.00
_cell.angle_beta   90.00
_cell.angle_gamma   90.00
#
_symmetry.space_group_name_H-M   'P 1'
#
loop_
_entity.id
_entity.type
_entity.pdbx_description
1 polymer ?
#
loop_
_entity_poly.entity_id
_entity_poly.type
_entity_poly.pdbx_seq_one_letter_code
_entity_poly.pdbx_strand_id
1 'polypeptide(L)'
;MTERLIVGNLDCETGFAAHSWSSVVPAILPRPVLENISAAATLLRVFCAEGDRLWTPIAVDADRLSGPPELARPALTGGPLPTENTGGVLAWGETESIAALRAGSPATPAYRQEAPLAETVWNLPATCAAAAAGVNDKRFCQRLRENLDLALPASRVLKSLRELEDHLENEKNNPELSGGWVLKAPFSAAGRLRLIAEGPGAGELELKRARNLFDAHGALVFEPWLERTSDFGFCTLVLEERTVLLGPHSLETDTQGRFRGLAFSPSPTGNLPGLETAAGAAADAAREEGYLGPLEIDCWSWRDSRGREHFHPLGEINARISFGLVGRAIIETLGEATGWSSQEPARLLIGPQQLRDDSAESIELLRPAEPDGCGAWLERSSSA
;
A
#
# COMPACT_ATOMS: atom_id res chain seq x y z
N MET A 1 -22.01 16.12 17.55
CA MET A 1 -20.90 15.97 16.59
C MET A 1 -21.50 15.36 15.33
N THR A 2 -21.14 15.85 14.16
CA THR A 2 -21.56 15.22 12.88
C THR A 2 -20.82 13.90 12.73
N GLU A 3 -21.55 12.85 12.39
CA GLU A 3 -21.02 11.50 12.16
C GLU A 3 -20.03 11.50 11.00
N ARG A 4 -18.77 11.03 11.22
CA ARG A 4 -17.74 10.94 10.20
C ARG A 4 -17.80 9.57 9.52
N LEU A 5 -17.35 9.49 8.28
CA LEU A 5 -17.30 8.26 7.51
C LEU A 5 -15.85 7.90 7.16
N ILE A 6 -15.44 6.70 7.55
CA ILE A 6 -14.18 6.11 7.11
C ILE A 6 -14.50 5.08 6.03
N VAL A 7 -13.80 5.14 4.90
CA VAL A 7 -14.02 4.27 3.73
C VAL A 7 -12.83 3.33 3.52
N GLY A 8 -13.08 2.05 3.75
CA GLY A 8 -12.09 0.97 3.59
C GLY A 8 -12.04 0.42 2.16
N ASN A 9 -11.80 1.29 1.17
CA ASN A 9 -11.68 0.92 -0.25
C ASN A 9 -10.25 0.42 -0.58
N LEU A 10 -9.85 -0.71 0.02
CA LEU A 10 -8.49 -1.28 -0.16
C LEU A 10 -8.20 -1.73 -1.60
N ASP A 11 -9.20 -1.73 -2.47
CA ASP A 11 -9.12 -2.01 -3.90
C ASP A 11 -9.13 -0.73 -4.77
N CYS A 12 -8.75 0.42 -4.19
CA CYS A 12 -8.80 1.73 -4.84
C CYS A 12 -8.07 1.81 -6.19
N GLU A 13 -7.09 0.93 -6.45
CA GLU A 13 -6.38 0.84 -7.73
C GLU A 13 -7.34 0.55 -8.90
N THR A 14 -8.43 -0.15 -8.65
CA THR A 14 -9.50 -0.36 -9.65
C THR A 14 -10.19 0.98 -10.01
N GLY A 15 -10.39 1.85 -9.03
CA GLY A 15 -10.94 3.19 -9.22
C GLY A 15 -9.97 4.12 -9.96
N PHE A 16 -8.67 4.04 -9.68
CA PHE A 16 -7.63 4.78 -10.40
C PHE A 16 -7.57 4.36 -11.88
N ALA A 17 -7.65 3.07 -12.16
CA ALA A 17 -7.69 2.55 -13.53
C ALA A 17 -8.90 3.08 -14.32
N ALA A 18 -10.07 3.15 -13.71
CA ALA A 18 -11.28 3.66 -14.33
C ALA A 18 -11.18 5.16 -14.68
N HIS A 19 -10.49 5.95 -13.85
CA HIS A 19 -10.22 7.36 -14.15
C HIS A 19 -9.32 7.53 -15.38
N SER A 20 -8.29 6.72 -15.50
CA SER A 20 -7.27 6.86 -16.55
C SER A 20 -7.68 6.28 -17.91
N TRP A 21 -8.61 5.29 -17.94
CA TRP A 21 -9.06 4.62 -19.15
C TRP A 21 -10.56 4.32 -19.11
N SER A 22 -11.33 5.09 -19.83
CA SER A 22 -12.78 4.93 -19.93
C SER A 22 -13.25 3.59 -20.53
N SER A 23 -12.33 2.77 -21.06
CA SER A 23 -12.62 1.47 -21.68
C SER A 23 -12.29 0.26 -20.79
N VAL A 24 -11.65 0.46 -19.63
CA VAL A 24 -11.32 -0.64 -18.73
C VAL A 24 -12.51 -0.93 -17.82
N VAL A 25 -13.12 -2.09 -18.02
CA VAL A 25 -14.12 -2.61 -17.07
C VAL A 25 -13.39 -2.92 -15.76
N PRO A 26 -13.78 -2.32 -14.62
CA PRO A 26 -13.17 -2.62 -13.34
C PRO A 26 -13.18 -4.14 -13.08
N ALA A 27 -12.05 -4.69 -12.69
CA ALA A 27 -11.97 -6.10 -12.35
C ALA A 27 -12.86 -6.37 -11.13
N ILE A 28 -13.87 -7.21 -11.31
CA ILE A 28 -14.70 -7.67 -10.18
C ILE A 28 -13.85 -8.64 -9.37
N LEU A 29 -13.54 -8.26 -8.13
CA LEU A 29 -12.80 -9.12 -7.23
C LEU A 29 -13.67 -10.32 -6.79
N PRO A 30 -13.09 -11.52 -6.69
CA PRO A 30 -13.78 -12.67 -6.12
C PRO A 30 -14.25 -12.38 -4.69
N ARG A 31 -15.42 -12.90 -4.31
CA ARG A 31 -16.02 -12.67 -3.00
C ARG A 31 -15.07 -12.96 -1.82
N PRO A 32 -14.30 -14.08 -1.79
CA PRO A 32 -13.34 -14.31 -0.71
C PRO A 32 -12.25 -13.24 -0.58
N VAL A 33 -11.82 -12.64 -1.72
CA VAL A 33 -10.88 -11.52 -1.71
C VAL A 33 -11.53 -10.28 -1.10
N LEU A 34 -12.79 -9.99 -1.49
CA LEU A 34 -13.55 -8.86 -0.93
C LEU A 34 -13.78 -9.05 0.57
N GLU A 35 -14.07 -10.26 1.04
CA GLU A 35 -14.22 -10.57 2.47
C GLU A 35 -12.92 -10.31 3.24
N ASN A 36 -11.78 -10.74 2.70
CA ASN A 36 -10.47 -10.54 3.34
C ASN A 36 -10.07 -9.06 3.39
N ILE A 37 -10.22 -8.31 2.29
CA ILE A 37 -9.89 -6.88 2.28
C ILE A 37 -10.87 -6.07 3.15
N SER A 38 -12.14 -6.47 3.23
CA SER A 38 -13.12 -5.84 4.11
C SER A 38 -12.77 -6.07 5.59
N ALA A 39 -12.37 -7.29 5.93
CA ALA A 39 -11.89 -7.63 7.27
C ALA A 39 -10.64 -6.81 7.64
N ALA A 40 -9.62 -6.78 6.77
CA ALA A 40 -8.41 -6.01 6.99
C ALA A 40 -8.69 -4.49 7.08
N ALA A 41 -9.65 -3.98 6.30
CA ALA A 41 -10.07 -2.58 6.33
C ALA A 41 -10.64 -2.13 7.68
N THR A 42 -11.14 -3.07 8.52
CA THR A 42 -11.62 -2.73 9.87
C THR A 42 -10.52 -2.16 10.78
N LEU A 43 -9.25 -2.36 10.46
CA LEU A 43 -8.12 -1.75 11.18
C LEU A 43 -8.09 -0.22 11.03
N LEU A 44 -8.76 0.34 10.01
CA LEU A 44 -8.97 1.79 9.87
C LEU A 44 -9.76 2.40 11.02
N ARG A 45 -10.36 1.57 11.90
CA ARG A 45 -11.01 2.05 13.12
C ARG A 45 -10.06 2.80 14.05
N VAL A 46 -8.75 2.66 13.90
CA VAL A 46 -7.77 3.48 14.62
C VAL A 46 -7.95 4.98 14.36
N PHE A 47 -8.50 5.32 13.20
CA PHE A 47 -8.85 6.69 12.83
C PHE A 47 -10.26 7.10 13.22
N CYS A 48 -11.07 6.20 13.81
CA CYS A 48 -12.44 6.46 14.22
C CYS A 48 -12.51 7.03 15.66
N ALA A 49 -13.56 7.79 15.90
CA ALA A 49 -14.05 8.10 17.25
C ALA A 49 -15.40 7.40 17.49
N GLU A 50 -15.90 7.52 18.70
CA GLU A 50 -17.24 7.03 19.04
C GLU A 50 -18.32 7.74 18.19
N GLY A 51 -19.23 6.97 17.60
CA GLY A 51 -20.27 7.46 16.72
C GLY A 51 -19.89 7.61 15.26
N ASP A 52 -18.64 7.33 14.87
CA ASP A 52 -18.23 7.27 13.47
C ASP A 52 -18.71 5.99 12.77
N ARG A 53 -18.78 6.03 11.45
CA ARG A 53 -19.06 4.87 10.59
C ARG A 53 -17.79 4.42 9.85
N LEU A 54 -17.62 3.11 9.74
CA LEU A 54 -16.60 2.50 8.89
C LEU A 54 -17.30 1.65 7.81
N TRP A 55 -17.14 2.06 6.57
CA TRP A 55 -17.65 1.33 5.42
C TRP A 55 -16.57 0.42 4.82
N THR A 56 -16.99 -0.78 4.43
CA THR A 56 -16.17 -1.77 3.72
C THR A 56 -16.96 -2.39 2.56
N PRO A 57 -16.33 -2.92 1.50
CA PRO A 57 -17.05 -3.52 0.37
C PRO A 57 -18.06 -4.60 0.77
N ILE A 58 -17.74 -5.40 1.77
CA ILE A 58 -18.64 -6.38 2.40
C ILE A 58 -18.73 -6.04 3.89
N ALA A 59 -19.95 -5.98 4.44
CA ALA A 59 -20.13 -5.72 5.87
C ALA A 59 -19.40 -6.78 6.70
N VAL A 60 -18.66 -6.32 7.69
CA VAL A 60 -17.98 -7.17 8.68
C VAL A 60 -18.81 -7.19 9.95
N ASP A 61 -18.92 -8.36 10.58
CA ASP A 61 -19.62 -8.50 11.85
C ASP A 61 -18.88 -7.71 12.94
N ALA A 62 -19.58 -6.82 13.63
CA ALA A 62 -19.02 -5.99 14.69
C ALA A 62 -18.47 -6.80 15.89
N ASP A 63 -19.01 -7.98 16.14
CA ASP A 63 -18.55 -8.88 17.21
C ASP A 63 -17.13 -9.41 16.95
N ARG A 64 -16.63 -9.27 15.72
CA ARG A 64 -15.25 -9.60 15.38
C ARG A 64 -14.24 -8.52 15.80
N LEU A 65 -14.69 -7.28 16.04
CA LEU A 65 -13.79 -6.23 16.53
C LEU A 65 -13.39 -6.57 17.98
N SER A 66 -12.09 -6.69 18.19
CA SER A 66 -11.46 -7.03 19.45
C SER A 66 -10.45 -5.94 19.86
N GLY A 67 -9.83 -6.11 21.02
CA GLY A 67 -8.79 -5.21 21.52
C GLY A 67 -9.29 -4.20 22.56
N PRO A 68 -8.36 -3.37 23.07
CA PRO A 68 -8.61 -2.42 24.15
C PRO A 68 -9.61 -1.32 23.76
N PRO A 69 -10.23 -0.65 24.76
CA PRO A 69 -11.27 0.36 24.53
C PRO A 69 -10.76 1.63 23.84
N GLU A 70 -9.45 1.86 23.81
CA GLU A 70 -8.80 2.97 23.09
C GLU A 70 -8.99 2.87 21.58
N LEU A 71 -9.20 1.67 21.06
CA LEU A 71 -9.60 1.46 19.67
C LEU A 71 -11.11 1.55 19.56
N ALA A 72 -11.60 2.57 18.87
CA ALA A 72 -13.02 2.81 18.66
C ALA A 72 -13.75 1.58 18.09
N ARG A 73 -15.03 1.47 18.40
CA ARG A 73 -15.96 0.49 17.81
C ARG A 73 -16.98 1.21 16.95
N PRO A 74 -16.61 1.64 15.73
CA PRO A 74 -17.52 2.36 14.85
C PRO A 74 -18.66 1.47 14.38
N ALA A 75 -19.75 2.10 13.90
CA ALA A 75 -20.79 1.37 13.21
C ALA A 75 -20.24 0.82 11.88
N LEU A 76 -20.17 -0.52 11.75
CA LEU A 76 -19.71 -1.18 10.54
C LEU A 76 -20.83 -1.23 9.50
N THR A 77 -20.53 -0.79 8.28
CA THR A 77 -21.46 -0.83 7.14
C THR A 77 -20.78 -1.45 5.92
N GLY A 78 -21.56 -1.93 4.98
CA GLY A 78 -21.02 -2.53 3.74
C GLY A 78 -22.03 -2.54 2.60
N GLY A 79 -21.61 -3.03 1.44
CA GLY A 79 -22.39 -3.04 0.21
C GLY A 79 -22.08 -1.83 -0.69
N PRO A 80 -23.05 -1.26 -1.41
CA PRO A 80 -22.81 -0.08 -2.23
C PRO A 80 -22.22 1.08 -1.42
N LEU A 81 -21.24 1.78 -2.00
CA LEU A 81 -20.69 2.97 -1.38
C LEU A 81 -21.83 4.01 -1.17
N PRO A 82 -21.95 4.64 0.01
CA PRO A 82 -22.92 5.72 0.20
C PRO A 82 -22.75 6.82 -0.84
N THR A 83 -23.84 7.39 -1.30
CA THR A 83 -23.82 8.50 -2.27
C THR A 83 -23.83 9.88 -1.60
N GLU A 84 -24.14 9.91 -0.30
CA GLU A 84 -24.24 11.14 0.50
C GLU A 84 -23.57 10.95 1.86
N ASN A 85 -22.92 12.00 2.33
CA ASN A 85 -22.39 12.09 3.67
C ASN A 85 -22.43 13.54 4.15
N THR A 86 -22.79 13.77 5.40
CA THR A 86 -22.89 15.10 6.02
C THR A 86 -21.72 15.42 6.96
N GLY A 87 -20.89 14.42 7.27
CA GLY A 87 -19.70 14.56 8.09
C GLY A 87 -18.42 14.57 7.26
N GLY A 88 -17.27 14.53 7.94
CA GLY A 88 -15.97 14.33 7.29
C GLY A 88 -15.87 12.94 6.66
N VAL A 89 -15.05 12.83 5.61
CA VAL A 89 -14.75 11.56 4.94
C VAL A 89 -13.24 11.31 4.97
N LEU A 90 -12.83 10.16 5.46
CA LEU A 90 -11.46 9.63 5.34
C LEU A 90 -11.52 8.34 4.53
N ALA A 91 -10.69 8.18 3.50
CA ALA A 91 -10.68 6.97 2.69
C ALA A 91 -9.28 6.35 2.65
N TRP A 92 -9.22 5.03 2.46
CA TRP A 92 -7.96 4.34 2.19
C TRP A 92 -7.26 4.91 0.96
N GLY A 93 -7.99 5.07 -0.14
CA GLY A 93 -7.49 5.67 -1.37
C GLY A 93 -8.47 6.68 -1.97
N GLU A 94 -7.96 7.77 -2.49
CA GLU A 94 -8.72 8.90 -3.02
C GLU A 94 -9.12 8.65 -4.47
N THR A 95 -10.32 8.16 -4.70
CA THR A 95 -10.91 7.90 -6.02
C THR A 95 -11.96 8.97 -6.37
N GLU A 96 -12.43 9.02 -7.64
CA GLU A 96 -13.52 9.93 -8.03
C GLU A 96 -14.79 9.74 -7.21
N SER A 97 -15.13 8.49 -6.88
CA SER A 97 -16.29 8.19 -6.04
C SER A 97 -16.13 8.76 -4.62
N ILE A 98 -14.91 8.74 -4.07
CA ILE A 98 -14.59 9.34 -2.77
C ILE A 98 -14.62 10.86 -2.86
N ALA A 99 -14.06 11.45 -3.93
CA ALA A 99 -14.10 12.88 -4.15
C ALA A 99 -15.56 13.40 -4.27
N ALA A 100 -16.41 12.67 -4.99
CA ALA A 100 -17.84 12.99 -5.09
C ALA A 100 -18.54 12.92 -3.72
N LEU A 101 -18.26 11.89 -2.92
CA LEU A 101 -18.81 11.73 -1.58
C LEU A 101 -18.37 12.86 -0.64
N ARG A 102 -17.13 13.33 -0.78
CA ARG A 102 -16.54 14.40 0.03
C ARG A 102 -17.05 15.79 -0.34
N ALA A 103 -17.56 16.00 -1.55
CA ALA A 103 -18.02 17.32 -2.03
C ALA A 103 -19.11 17.96 -1.15
N GLY A 104 -19.86 17.15 -0.39
CA GLY A 104 -20.85 17.60 0.60
C GLY A 104 -20.32 17.72 2.04
N SER A 105 -19.06 17.40 2.29
CA SER A 105 -18.47 17.33 3.63
C SER A 105 -17.98 18.71 4.11
N PRO A 106 -17.99 18.97 5.43
CA PRO A 106 -17.38 20.18 5.99
C PRO A 106 -15.87 20.22 5.72
N ALA A 107 -15.33 21.44 5.68
CA ALA A 107 -13.88 21.62 5.52
C ALA A 107 -13.11 20.92 6.67
N THR A 108 -12.01 20.28 6.31
CA THR A 108 -11.11 19.62 7.28
C THR A 108 -10.43 20.69 8.14
N PRO A 109 -10.29 20.47 9.47
CA PRO A 109 -9.49 21.34 10.33
C PRO A 109 -8.04 21.45 9.84
N ALA A 110 -7.38 22.55 10.23
CA ALA A 110 -5.96 22.73 9.89
C ALA A 110 -5.07 21.69 10.58
N TYR A 111 -4.07 21.20 9.86
CA TYR A 111 -3.02 20.33 10.38
C TYR A 111 -2.37 20.86 11.65
N ARG A 112 -2.17 20.01 12.66
CA ARG A 112 -1.47 20.31 13.90
C ARG A 112 -0.28 19.38 14.06
N GLN A 113 0.90 19.94 14.23
CA GLN A 113 2.18 19.19 14.29
C GLN A 113 2.29 18.25 15.49
N GLU A 114 1.66 18.58 16.61
CA GLU A 114 1.77 17.84 17.89
C GLU A 114 0.56 16.93 18.15
N ALA A 115 -0.35 16.80 17.17
CA ALA A 115 -1.50 15.93 17.31
C ALA A 115 -1.08 14.44 17.14
N PRO A 116 -1.76 13.51 17.80
CA PRO A 116 -1.60 12.08 17.53
C PRO A 116 -1.74 11.75 16.04
N LEU A 117 -1.05 10.71 15.57
CA LEU A 117 -1.01 10.37 14.15
C LEU A 117 -2.42 10.16 13.57
N ALA A 118 -3.30 9.53 14.32
CA ALA A 118 -4.70 9.32 13.91
C ALA A 118 -5.45 10.64 13.69
N GLU A 119 -5.29 11.63 14.58
CA GLU A 119 -5.87 12.98 14.42
C GLU A 119 -5.20 13.73 13.27
N THR A 120 -3.89 13.59 13.14
CA THR A 120 -3.11 14.17 12.05
C THR A 120 -3.63 13.73 10.70
N VAL A 121 -3.86 12.44 10.49
CA VAL A 121 -4.37 11.88 9.23
C VAL A 121 -5.75 12.43 8.88
N TRP A 122 -6.64 12.63 9.87
CA TRP A 122 -7.93 13.27 9.67
C TRP A 122 -7.84 14.72 9.21
N ASN A 123 -6.82 15.43 9.65
CA ASN A 123 -6.63 16.85 9.39
C ASN A 123 -5.79 17.13 8.13
N LEU A 124 -5.44 16.09 7.36
CA LEU A 124 -4.77 16.27 6.08
C LEU A 124 -5.70 16.90 5.05
N PRO A 125 -5.20 17.79 4.20
CA PRO A 125 -5.99 18.35 3.10
C PRO A 125 -6.45 17.23 2.15
N ALA A 126 -7.64 17.41 1.58
CA ALA A 126 -8.14 16.48 0.59
C ALA A 126 -7.33 16.62 -0.71
N THR A 127 -6.84 15.49 -1.19
CA THR A 127 -6.21 15.38 -2.52
C THR A 127 -7.29 15.22 -3.60
N CYS A 128 -7.05 15.73 -4.80
CA CYS A 128 -7.92 15.40 -5.93
C CYS A 128 -7.64 13.97 -6.44
N ALA A 129 -8.71 13.29 -6.89
CA ALA A 129 -8.60 11.91 -7.37
C ALA A 129 -7.62 11.76 -8.55
N ALA A 130 -7.50 12.77 -9.41
CA ALA A 130 -6.57 12.76 -10.54
C ALA A 130 -5.10 12.77 -10.09
N ALA A 131 -4.75 13.58 -9.08
CA ALA A 131 -3.41 13.62 -8.52
C ALA A 131 -3.08 12.30 -7.82
N ALA A 132 -4.02 11.75 -7.03
CA ALA A 132 -3.85 10.44 -6.40
C ALA A 132 -3.63 9.34 -7.44
N ALA A 133 -4.42 9.29 -8.51
CA ALA A 133 -4.24 8.34 -9.61
C ALA A 133 -2.89 8.53 -10.31
N GLY A 134 -2.50 9.79 -10.61
CA GLY A 134 -1.23 10.11 -11.28
C GLY A 134 -0.01 9.59 -10.51
N VAL A 135 0.02 9.81 -9.20
CA VAL A 135 1.14 9.38 -8.34
C VAL A 135 1.14 7.86 -8.10
N ASN A 136 -0.03 7.21 -8.03
CA ASN A 136 -0.12 5.74 -7.93
C ASN A 136 0.19 5.00 -9.24
N ASP A 137 0.32 5.71 -10.37
CA ASP A 137 0.70 5.10 -11.64
C ASP A 137 2.17 4.62 -11.57
N LYS A 138 2.39 3.32 -11.74
CA LYS A 138 3.75 2.75 -11.70
C LYS A 138 4.71 3.36 -12.72
N ARG A 139 4.18 3.94 -13.81
CA ARG A 139 4.97 4.67 -14.81
C ARG A 139 5.49 6.00 -14.26
N PHE A 140 4.75 6.63 -13.34
CA PHE A 140 5.23 7.81 -12.61
C PHE A 140 6.43 7.44 -11.75
N CYS A 141 6.33 6.39 -10.94
CA CYS A 141 7.44 5.88 -10.13
C CYS A 141 8.66 5.51 -10.99
N GLN A 142 8.45 4.85 -12.15
CA GLN A 142 9.56 4.49 -13.06
C GLN A 142 10.28 5.73 -13.60
N ARG A 143 9.54 6.76 -14.07
CA ARG A 143 10.16 8.01 -14.52
C ARG A 143 10.91 8.72 -13.39
N LEU A 144 10.37 8.72 -12.18
CA LEU A 144 11.06 9.30 -11.03
C LEU A 144 12.37 8.57 -10.72
N ARG A 145 12.36 7.22 -10.75
CA ARG A 145 13.58 6.41 -10.58
C ARG A 145 14.64 6.73 -11.65
N GLU A 146 14.23 6.89 -12.90
CA GLU A 146 15.12 7.29 -14.01
C GLU A 146 15.73 8.67 -13.76
N ASN A 147 14.94 9.63 -13.31
CA ASN A 147 15.41 11.00 -13.00
C ASN A 147 16.36 11.07 -11.79
N LEU A 148 16.24 10.13 -10.85
CA LEU A 148 17.05 10.05 -9.63
C LEU A 148 18.24 9.09 -9.74
N ASP A 149 18.49 8.50 -10.91
CA ASP A 149 19.49 7.43 -11.11
C ASP A 149 19.27 6.21 -10.19
N LEU A 150 18.01 5.93 -9.85
CA LEU A 150 17.59 4.80 -9.01
C LEU A 150 16.93 3.67 -9.82
N ALA A 151 16.85 3.79 -11.14
CA ALA A 151 16.23 2.78 -11.98
C ALA A 151 16.99 1.44 -11.92
N LEU A 152 16.24 0.33 -11.83
CA LEU A 152 16.84 -1.00 -11.92
C LEU A 152 17.46 -1.21 -13.32
N PRO A 153 18.50 -2.03 -13.43
CA PRO A 153 19.08 -2.37 -14.73
C PRO A 153 18.00 -2.86 -15.71
N ALA A 154 18.02 -2.37 -16.93
CA ALA A 154 17.05 -2.65 -18.00
C ALA A 154 15.59 -2.24 -17.69
N SER A 155 15.27 -1.66 -16.52
CA SER A 155 13.91 -1.23 -16.25
C SER A 155 13.52 0.01 -17.08
N ARG A 156 12.29 0.02 -17.60
CA ARG A 156 11.74 1.13 -18.37
C ARG A 156 10.25 1.03 -18.61
N VAL A 157 9.65 2.10 -19.07
CA VAL A 157 8.29 2.10 -19.61
C VAL A 157 8.31 1.65 -21.07
N LEU A 158 7.53 0.62 -21.43
CA LEU A 158 7.31 0.13 -22.79
C LEU A 158 5.88 0.45 -23.23
N LYS A 159 5.71 0.83 -24.50
CA LYS A 159 4.40 1.29 -25.05
C LYS A 159 3.76 0.29 -26.00
N SER A 160 4.48 -0.75 -26.39
CA SER A 160 3.97 -1.75 -27.36
C SER A 160 4.71 -3.07 -27.24
N LEU A 161 4.07 -4.12 -27.80
CA LEU A 161 4.69 -5.44 -27.91
C LEU A 161 6.01 -5.37 -28.70
N ARG A 162 6.07 -4.56 -29.76
CA ARG A 162 7.30 -4.39 -30.57
C ARG A 162 8.43 -3.79 -29.72
N GLU A 163 8.15 -2.77 -28.91
CA GLU A 163 9.15 -2.21 -27.99
C GLU A 163 9.64 -3.26 -26.98
N LEU A 164 8.77 -4.17 -26.54
CA LEU A 164 9.18 -5.28 -25.67
C LEU A 164 10.12 -6.24 -26.41
N GLU A 165 9.79 -6.67 -27.63
CA GLU A 165 10.62 -7.58 -28.43
C GLU A 165 11.99 -6.96 -28.72
N ASP A 166 12.02 -5.69 -29.17
CA ASP A 166 13.26 -4.94 -29.40
C ASP A 166 14.09 -4.80 -28.11
N HIS A 167 13.44 -4.54 -26.97
CA HIS A 167 14.11 -4.41 -25.68
C HIS A 167 14.72 -5.73 -25.21
N LEU A 168 13.99 -6.84 -25.29
CA LEU A 168 14.48 -8.17 -24.92
C LEU A 168 15.68 -8.59 -25.79
N GLU A 169 15.66 -8.29 -27.10
CA GLU A 169 16.80 -8.58 -27.99
C GLU A 169 18.02 -7.73 -27.61
N ASN A 170 17.84 -6.45 -27.28
CA ASN A 170 18.94 -5.57 -26.89
C ASN A 170 19.56 -5.97 -25.55
N GLU A 171 18.74 -6.44 -24.61
CA GLU A 171 19.12 -6.79 -23.24
C GLU A 171 19.38 -8.30 -23.04
N LYS A 172 19.39 -9.11 -24.11
CA LYS A 172 19.48 -10.58 -24.01
C LYS A 172 20.72 -11.11 -23.27
N ASN A 173 21.79 -10.30 -23.21
CA ASN A 173 23.03 -10.62 -22.51
C ASN A 173 23.14 -9.93 -21.14
N ASN A 174 22.12 -9.21 -20.70
CA ASN A 174 22.12 -8.56 -19.40
C ASN A 174 22.01 -9.61 -18.30
N PRO A 175 22.99 -9.73 -17.38
CA PRO A 175 23.00 -10.76 -16.34
C PRO A 175 21.82 -10.61 -15.36
N GLU A 176 21.28 -9.42 -15.19
CA GLU A 176 20.15 -9.17 -14.29
C GLU A 176 18.82 -9.70 -14.85
N LEU A 177 18.74 -10.02 -16.15
CA LEU A 177 17.61 -10.71 -16.76
C LEU A 177 17.74 -12.23 -16.75
N SER A 178 18.83 -12.78 -16.21
CA SER A 178 19.03 -14.24 -16.14
C SER A 178 17.93 -14.94 -15.33
N GLY A 179 17.38 -14.30 -14.29
CA GLY A 179 16.25 -14.77 -13.49
C GLY A 179 14.89 -14.53 -14.12
N GLY A 180 14.84 -13.76 -15.19
CA GLY A 180 13.59 -13.38 -15.87
C GLY A 180 13.27 -11.88 -15.77
N TRP A 181 12.03 -11.57 -16.12
CA TRP A 181 11.52 -10.20 -16.13
C TRP A 181 10.03 -10.15 -15.77
N VAL A 182 9.55 -8.96 -15.45
CA VAL A 182 8.15 -8.70 -15.17
C VAL A 182 7.64 -7.50 -15.95
N LEU A 183 6.43 -7.63 -16.53
CA LEU A 183 5.63 -6.50 -17.00
C LEU A 183 4.53 -6.21 -15.98
N LYS A 184 4.41 -4.95 -15.59
CA LYS A 184 3.42 -4.47 -14.63
C LYS A 184 2.46 -3.48 -15.29
N ALA A 185 1.16 -3.70 -15.11
CA ALA A 185 0.18 -2.70 -15.48
C ALA A 185 0.30 -1.46 -14.57
N PRO A 186 -0.04 -0.27 -15.05
CA PRO A 186 0.11 0.98 -14.30
C PRO A 186 -0.59 0.98 -12.94
N PHE A 187 -1.79 0.42 -12.88
CA PHE A 187 -2.57 0.29 -11.65
C PHE A 187 -2.79 -1.18 -11.32
N SER A 188 -2.07 -1.68 -10.35
CA SER A 188 -2.21 -3.06 -9.90
C SER A 188 -1.73 -3.19 -8.46
N ALA A 189 -2.47 -3.94 -7.65
CA ALA A 189 -2.11 -4.24 -6.27
C ALA A 189 -2.00 -5.75 -6.05
N ALA A 190 -1.28 -6.13 -5.01
CA ALA A 190 -1.13 -7.52 -4.56
C ALA A 190 -0.69 -8.49 -5.68
N GLY A 191 0.18 -8.04 -6.57
CA GLY A 191 0.74 -8.86 -7.65
C GLY A 191 -0.22 -9.20 -8.78
N ARG A 192 -1.40 -8.60 -8.84
CA ARG A 192 -2.36 -8.74 -9.95
C ARG A 192 -1.89 -7.95 -11.17
N LEU A 193 -2.44 -8.27 -12.35
CA LEU A 193 -2.18 -7.57 -13.61
C LEU A 193 -0.67 -7.42 -13.91
N ARG A 194 0.07 -8.51 -13.69
CA ARG A 194 1.48 -8.63 -14.04
C ARG A 194 1.71 -9.89 -14.87
N LEU A 195 2.70 -9.83 -15.75
CA LEU A 195 3.25 -10.98 -16.45
C LEU A 195 4.67 -11.18 -15.98
N ILE A 196 4.99 -12.36 -15.46
CA ILE A 196 6.34 -12.79 -15.14
C ILE A 196 6.75 -13.80 -16.18
N ALA A 197 7.98 -13.67 -16.71
CA ALA A 197 8.61 -14.62 -17.60
C ALA A 197 9.96 -15.05 -17.04
N GLU A 198 10.32 -16.30 -17.28
CA GLU A 198 11.62 -16.86 -16.87
C GLU A 198 12.67 -16.63 -17.94
N GLY A 199 13.88 -16.28 -17.51
CA GLY A 199 15.01 -16.02 -18.42
C GLY A 199 14.88 -14.71 -19.23
N PRO A 200 15.89 -14.40 -20.07
CA PRO A 200 15.98 -13.10 -20.74
C PRO A 200 15.09 -12.96 -21.97
N GLY A 201 14.50 -14.05 -22.47
CA GLY A 201 13.65 -14.06 -23.66
C GLY A 201 12.15 -14.10 -23.35
N ALA A 202 11.34 -14.24 -24.41
CA ALA A 202 9.90 -14.47 -24.30
C ALA A 202 9.47 -15.54 -25.31
N GLY A 203 8.65 -16.51 -24.85
CA GLY A 203 7.98 -17.47 -25.71
C GLY A 203 6.67 -16.93 -26.29
N GLU A 204 6.04 -17.71 -27.17
CA GLU A 204 4.76 -17.31 -27.80
C GLU A 204 3.65 -17.02 -26.78
N LEU A 205 3.62 -17.75 -25.66
CA LEU A 205 2.60 -17.57 -24.62
C LEU A 205 2.79 -16.25 -23.89
N GLU A 206 4.05 -15.92 -23.51
CA GLU A 206 4.40 -14.66 -22.85
C GLU A 206 4.11 -13.49 -23.81
N LEU A 207 4.48 -13.56 -25.08
CA LEU A 207 4.19 -12.51 -26.06
C LEU A 207 2.69 -12.32 -26.28
N LYS A 208 1.90 -13.40 -26.30
CA LYS A 208 0.43 -13.32 -26.37
C LYS A 208 -0.15 -12.62 -25.13
N ARG A 209 0.32 -12.98 -23.93
CA ARG A 209 -0.12 -12.35 -22.66
C ARG A 209 0.30 -10.89 -22.59
N ALA A 210 1.54 -10.58 -23.01
CA ALA A 210 2.05 -9.21 -23.09
C ALA A 210 1.20 -8.36 -24.03
N ARG A 211 0.84 -8.87 -25.21
CA ARG A 211 -0.05 -8.18 -26.14
C ARG A 211 -1.38 -7.82 -25.48
N ASN A 212 -2.01 -8.77 -24.80
CA ASN A 212 -3.29 -8.51 -24.11
C ASN A 212 -3.13 -7.43 -23.02
N LEU A 213 -2.00 -7.39 -22.32
CA LEU A 213 -1.72 -6.33 -21.32
C LEU A 213 -1.52 -4.97 -22.01
N PHE A 214 -0.77 -4.90 -23.12
CA PHE A 214 -0.61 -3.66 -23.88
C PHE A 214 -1.94 -3.16 -24.45
N ASP A 215 -2.75 -4.06 -25.00
CA ASP A 215 -4.07 -3.72 -25.56
C ASP A 215 -5.01 -3.18 -24.47
N ALA A 216 -4.94 -3.74 -23.26
CA ALA A 216 -5.78 -3.32 -22.15
C ALA A 216 -5.27 -2.04 -21.43
N HIS A 217 -3.95 -1.84 -21.35
CA HIS A 217 -3.36 -0.83 -20.46
C HIS A 217 -2.43 0.18 -21.17
N GLY A 218 -2.20 0.03 -22.46
CA GLY A 218 -1.30 0.87 -23.24
C GLY A 218 0.16 0.64 -22.85
N ALA A 219 0.74 1.59 -22.09
CA ALA A 219 2.13 1.48 -21.66
C ALA A 219 2.27 0.71 -20.34
N LEU A 220 3.28 -0.17 -20.26
CA LEU A 220 3.58 -1.03 -19.12
C LEU A 220 4.97 -0.73 -18.58
N VAL A 221 5.20 -1.04 -17.30
CA VAL A 221 6.53 -0.98 -16.69
C VAL A 221 7.19 -2.35 -16.81
N PHE A 222 8.38 -2.37 -17.43
CA PHE A 222 9.26 -3.54 -17.50
C PHE A 222 10.32 -3.45 -16.41
N GLU A 223 10.55 -4.54 -15.69
CA GLU A 223 11.62 -4.66 -14.69
C GLU A 223 12.26 -6.06 -14.75
N PRO A 224 13.54 -6.20 -14.36
CA PRO A 224 14.14 -7.51 -14.13
C PRO A 224 13.41 -8.21 -12.98
N TRP A 225 13.29 -9.54 -13.06
CA TRP A 225 12.76 -10.36 -11.97
C TRP A 225 13.91 -10.77 -11.04
N LEU A 226 14.09 -10.00 -9.96
CA LEU A 226 15.22 -10.12 -9.05
C LEU A 226 14.92 -11.03 -7.85
N GLU A 227 15.94 -11.69 -7.32
CA GLU A 227 15.87 -12.47 -6.07
C GLU A 227 15.81 -11.51 -4.88
N ARG A 228 14.61 -11.16 -4.42
CA ARG A 228 14.42 -10.31 -3.25
C ARG A 228 14.77 -11.06 -1.98
N THR A 229 15.49 -10.39 -1.08
CA THR A 229 15.91 -10.94 0.22
C THR A 229 15.12 -10.35 1.37
N SER A 230 14.66 -9.11 1.24
CA SER A 230 13.85 -8.43 2.25
C SER A 230 13.01 -7.34 1.60
N ASP A 231 11.79 -7.16 2.07
CA ASP A 231 10.88 -6.10 1.64
C ASP A 231 10.62 -5.13 2.79
N PHE A 232 10.56 -3.83 2.45
CA PHE A 232 10.31 -2.75 3.41
C PHE A 232 9.31 -1.76 2.84
N GLY A 233 8.66 -1.02 3.74
CA GLY A 233 7.91 0.18 3.42
C GLY A 233 8.47 1.39 4.16
N PHE A 234 8.27 2.58 3.63
CA PHE A 234 8.58 3.84 4.33
C PHE A 234 7.40 4.79 4.22
N CYS A 235 6.81 5.14 5.37
CA CYS A 235 5.66 6.01 5.44
C CYS A 235 6.05 7.48 5.52
N THR A 236 5.32 8.32 4.79
CA THR A 236 5.42 9.78 4.84
C THR A 236 4.04 10.44 4.85
N LEU A 237 3.98 11.69 5.28
CA LEU A 237 2.83 12.57 5.05
C LEU A 237 3.29 13.73 4.17
N VAL A 238 2.65 13.87 3.01
CA VAL A 238 2.89 14.97 2.05
C VAL A 238 1.98 16.12 2.41
N LEU A 239 2.56 17.22 2.91
CA LEU A 239 1.86 18.45 3.24
C LEU A 239 2.18 19.53 2.19
N GLU A 240 1.43 20.61 2.20
CA GLU A 240 1.58 21.70 1.24
C GLU A 240 2.99 22.29 1.20
N GLU A 241 3.58 22.55 2.37
CA GLU A 241 4.89 23.21 2.48
C GLU A 241 6.04 22.29 2.90
N ARG A 242 5.75 21.04 3.33
CA ARG A 242 6.77 20.11 3.86
C ARG A 242 6.34 18.65 3.77
N THR A 243 7.31 17.78 3.96
CA THR A 243 7.10 16.34 4.13
C THR A 243 7.39 15.94 5.58
N VAL A 244 6.55 15.10 6.17
CA VAL A 244 6.80 14.47 7.46
C VAL A 244 7.23 13.03 7.21
N LEU A 245 8.46 12.69 7.54
CA LEU A 245 8.99 11.34 7.45
C LEU A 245 8.59 10.56 8.71
N LEU A 246 7.77 9.52 8.56
CA LEU A 246 7.31 8.67 9.67
C LEU A 246 8.24 7.48 9.93
N GLY A 247 9.05 7.13 8.95
CA GLY A 247 10.08 6.11 9.04
C GLY A 247 9.72 4.75 8.41
N PRO A 248 10.69 3.83 8.41
CA PRO A 248 10.58 2.52 7.76
C PRO A 248 9.90 1.48 8.63
N HIS A 249 9.41 0.42 7.99
CA HIS A 249 8.97 -0.84 8.57
C HIS A 249 9.32 -1.98 7.62
N SER A 250 9.46 -3.21 8.15
CA SER A 250 9.64 -4.39 7.33
C SER A 250 8.29 -4.98 6.93
N LEU A 251 8.19 -5.53 5.71
CA LEU A 251 7.04 -6.31 5.28
C LEU A 251 7.31 -7.79 5.55
N GLU A 252 6.36 -8.46 6.19
CA GLU A 252 6.40 -9.90 6.38
C GLU A 252 5.58 -10.57 5.27
N THR A 253 6.22 -11.47 4.54
CA THR A 253 5.61 -12.24 3.46
C THR A 253 5.79 -13.72 3.71
N ASP A 254 4.88 -14.55 3.18
CA ASP A 254 5.10 -15.99 3.17
C ASP A 254 6.06 -16.42 2.04
N THR A 255 6.36 -17.71 1.98
CA THR A 255 7.26 -18.29 0.97
C THR A 255 6.78 -18.11 -0.47
N GLN A 256 5.53 -17.68 -0.67
CA GLN A 256 4.94 -17.34 -1.98
C GLN A 256 4.92 -15.82 -2.24
N GLY A 257 5.52 -15.02 -1.33
CA GLY A 257 5.54 -13.56 -1.41
C GLY A 257 4.20 -12.89 -1.10
N ARG A 258 3.26 -13.60 -0.43
CA ARG A 258 1.98 -13.00 -0.02
C ARG A 258 2.16 -12.27 1.30
N PHE A 259 1.65 -11.06 1.38
CA PHE A 259 1.66 -10.24 2.59
C PHE A 259 1.02 -10.96 3.79
N ARG A 260 1.67 -10.87 4.93
CA ARG A 260 1.28 -11.48 6.22
C ARG A 260 1.28 -10.49 7.37
N GLY A 261 2.02 -9.40 7.25
CA GLY A 261 2.13 -8.43 8.32
C GLY A 261 3.26 -7.44 8.11
N LEU A 262 3.51 -6.69 9.16
CA LEU A 262 4.51 -5.66 9.22
C LEU A 262 5.27 -5.77 10.53
N ALA A 263 6.58 -5.50 10.50
CA ALA A 263 7.38 -5.38 11.70
C ALA A 263 7.92 -3.94 11.82
N PHE A 264 7.68 -3.35 12.97
CA PHE A 264 8.14 -2.02 13.35
C PHE A 264 9.28 -2.17 14.34
N SER A 265 10.42 -1.53 14.05
CA SER A 265 11.58 -1.51 14.94
C SER A 265 12.14 -0.09 14.99
N PRO A 266 12.59 0.39 16.17
CA PRO A 266 13.27 1.68 16.29
C PRO A 266 14.58 1.71 15.50
N SER A 267 15.19 0.55 15.30
CA SER A 267 16.37 0.38 14.47
C SER A 267 16.04 -0.72 13.46
N PRO A 268 15.62 -0.37 12.25
CA PRO A 268 15.32 -1.37 11.23
C PRO A 268 16.56 -2.24 10.99
N THR A 269 16.35 -3.55 10.93
CA THR A 269 17.42 -4.51 10.66
C THR A 269 17.92 -4.31 9.24
N GLY A 270 19.13 -3.83 9.09
CA GLY A 270 19.81 -3.68 7.81
C GLY A 270 20.27 -2.25 7.52
N ASN A 271 21.21 -2.16 6.58
CA ASN A 271 21.65 -0.89 6.03
C ASN A 271 20.68 -0.50 4.90
N LEU A 272 19.88 0.56 5.09
CA LEU A 272 18.90 1.08 4.14
C LEU A 272 19.40 2.39 3.50
N PRO A 273 20.48 2.37 2.71
CA PRO A 273 21.15 3.56 2.20
C PRO A 273 20.23 4.34 1.25
N GLY A 274 20.13 5.65 1.47
CA GLY A 274 19.39 6.55 0.60
C GLY A 274 17.86 6.46 0.74
N LEU A 275 17.32 5.63 1.66
CA LEU A 275 15.88 5.43 1.81
C LEU A 275 15.13 6.72 2.17
N GLU A 276 15.58 7.47 3.16
CA GLU A 276 14.95 8.75 3.55
C GLU A 276 15.04 9.79 2.43
N THR A 277 16.17 9.83 1.71
CA THR A 277 16.33 10.71 0.57
C THR A 277 15.36 10.35 -0.56
N ALA A 278 15.19 9.05 -0.87
CA ALA A 278 14.26 8.58 -1.87
C ALA A 278 12.81 8.85 -1.46
N ALA A 279 12.46 8.65 -0.18
CA ALA A 279 11.13 8.95 0.37
C ALA A 279 10.81 10.45 0.30
N GLY A 280 11.78 11.31 0.63
CA GLY A 280 11.65 12.76 0.48
C GLY A 280 11.44 13.17 -0.97
N ALA A 281 12.26 12.65 -1.89
CA ALA A 281 12.13 12.93 -3.33
C ALA A 281 10.80 12.44 -3.91
N ALA A 282 10.31 11.27 -3.48
CA ALA A 282 9.01 10.76 -3.89
C ALA A 282 7.86 11.66 -3.38
N ALA A 283 7.95 12.13 -2.15
CA ALA A 283 6.97 13.05 -1.56
C ALA A 283 6.97 14.41 -2.27
N ASP A 284 8.14 14.95 -2.61
CA ASP A 284 8.26 16.22 -3.34
C ASP A 284 7.70 16.11 -4.76
N ALA A 285 8.04 15.04 -5.49
CA ALA A 285 7.47 14.77 -6.80
C ALA A 285 5.94 14.57 -6.75
N ALA A 286 5.43 13.89 -5.72
CA ALA A 286 3.98 13.74 -5.51
C ALA A 286 3.29 15.10 -5.25
N ARG A 287 3.93 15.98 -4.48
CA ARG A 287 3.42 17.35 -4.22
C ARG A 287 3.38 18.18 -5.49
N GLU A 288 4.39 18.06 -6.35
CA GLU A 288 4.42 18.74 -7.66
C GLU A 288 3.27 18.28 -8.57
N GLU A 289 2.84 17.02 -8.47
CA GLU A 289 1.62 16.50 -9.14
C GLU A 289 0.33 16.92 -8.44
N GLY A 290 0.39 17.72 -7.37
CA GLY A 290 -0.76 18.18 -6.58
C GLY A 290 -1.31 17.17 -5.59
N TYR A 291 -0.55 16.11 -5.28
CA TYR A 291 -0.92 15.15 -4.25
C TYR A 291 -0.54 15.67 -2.86
N LEU A 292 -1.51 15.63 -1.93
CA LEU A 292 -1.32 15.87 -0.51
C LEU A 292 -1.93 14.71 0.26
N GLY A 293 -1.27 14.23 1.31
CA GLY A 293 -1.80 13.12 2.09
C GLY A 293 -0.77 12.06 2.46
N PRO A 294 -1.22 10.90 2.96
CA PRO A 294 -0.35 9.78 3.26
C PRO A 294 0.28 9.21 2.00
N LEU A 295 1.58 8.91 2.07
CA LEU A 295 2.32 8.28 1.00
C LEU A 295 3.25 7.23 1.60
N GLU A 296 3.27 6.04 1.01
CA GLU A 296 4.24 4.99 1.32
C GLU A 296 5.05 4.65 0.07
N ILE A 297 6.34 4.46 0.24
CA ILE A 297 7.19 3.85 -0.79
C ILE A 297 7.53 2.43 -0.39
N ASP A 298 7.41 1.51 -1.35
CA ASP A 298 7.93 0.15 -1.22
C ASP A 298 9.41 0.15 -1.62
N CYS A 299 10.22 -0.55 -0.87
CA CYS A 299 11.64 -0.72 -1.14
C CYS A 299 12.06 -2.14 -0.76
N TRP A 300 13.16 -2.62 -1.28
CA TRP A 300 13.63 -3.99 -1.03
C TRP A 300 15.12 -4.16 -1.17
N SER A 301 15.65 -5.16 -0.47
CA SER A 301 16.98 -5.72 -0.76
C SER A 301 16.86 -6.86 -1.76
N TRP A 302 17.88 -7.03 -2.60
CA TRP A 302 17.95 -8.10 -3.58
C TRP A 302 19.39 -8.57 -3.78
N ARG A 303 19.53 -9.78 -4.30
CA ARG A 303 20.84 -10.38 -4.57
C ARG A 303 21.06 -10.47 -6.06
N ASP A 304 22.24 -9.98 -6.52
CA ASP A 304 22.64 -10.08 -7.92
C ASP A 304 23.11 -11.50 -8.27
N SER A 305 23.35 -11.75 -9.57
CA SER A 305 23.82 -13.04 -10.09
C SER A 305 25.19 -13.48 -9.53
N ARG A 306 25.92 -12.57 -8.85
CA ARG A 306 27.21 -12.84 -8.16
C ARG A 306 27.02 -13.03 -6.66
N GLY A 307 25.78 -13.04 -6.16
CA GLY A 307 25.45 -13.19 -4.74
C GLY A 307 25.67 -11.94 -3.89
N ARG A 308 25.91 -10.77 -4.50
CA ARG A 308 26.07 -9.51 -3.75
C ARG A 308 24.70 -8.92 -3.46
N GLU A 309 24.54 -8.44 -2.24
CA GLU A 309 23.31 -7.77 -1.79
C GLU A 309 23.30 -6.30 -2.22
N HIS A 310 22.15 -5.88 -2.71
CA HIS A 310 21.86 -4.52 -3.14
C HIS A 310 20.57 -4.06 -2.45
N PHE A 311 20.43 -2.74 -2.29
CA PHE A 311 19.21 -2.13 -1.77
C PHE A 311 18.58 -1.22 -2.83
N HIS A 312 17.28 -1.38 -3.06
CA HIS A 312 16.49 -0.56 -3.96
C HIS A 312 15.55 0.34 -3.16
N PRO A 313 15.89 1.64 -2.98
CA PRO A 313 15.19 2.51 -2.03
C PRO A 313 13.84 3.03 -2.54
N LEU A 314 13.52 2.86 -3.83
CA LEU A 314 12.28 3.35 -4.45
C LEU A 314 11.74 2.33 -5.44
N GLY A 315 10.95 1.40 -4.95
CA GLY A 315 10.36 0.33 -5.78
C GLY A 315 8.99 0.65 -6.33
N GLU A 316 8.09 1.14 -5.48
CA GLU A 316 6.73 1.53 -5.83
C GLU A 316 6.29 2.70 -4.93
N ILE A 317 5.39 3.54 -5.42
CA ILE A 317 4.77 4.62 -4.66
C ILE A 317 3.30 4.29 -4.46
N ASN A 318 2.86 4.36 -3.19
CA ASN A 318 1.51 4.13 -2.75
C ASN A 318 0.96 5.44 -2.16
N ALA A 319 0.36 6.30 -2.98
CA ALA A 319 -0.21 7.59 -2.61
C ALA A 319 -1.62 7.39 -2.02
N ARG A 320 -1.67 6.84 -0.82
CA ARG A 320 -2.87 6.46 -0.07
C ARG A 320 -2.52 6.09 1.38
N ILE A 321 -3.54 5.85 2.21
CA ILE A 321 -3.33 5.15 3.47
C ILE A 321 -2.73 3.76 3.18
N SER A 322 -1.85 3.29 4.06
CA SER A 322 -1.21 1.99 3.98
C SER A 322 -1.29 1.27 5.33
N PHE A 323 -1.05 -0.03 5.33
CA PHE A 323 -0.96 -0.77 6.60
C PHE A 323 0.24 -0.35 7.44
N GLY A 324 1.29 0.20 6.84
CA GLY A 324 2.40 0.82 7.56
C GLY A 324 1.95 2.03 8.39
N LEU A 325 1.14 2.89 7.79
CA LEU A 325 0.55 4.03 8.51
C LEU A 325 -0.45 3.58 9.58
N VAL A 326 -1.34 2.63 9.24
CA VAL A 326 -2.32 2.06 10.18
C VAL A 326 -1.63 1.42 11.38
N GLY A 327 -0.58 0.62 11.16
CA GLY A 327 0.17 -0.03 12.23
C GLY A 327 0.84 0.98 13.17
N ARG A 328 1.44 2.04 12.62
CA ARG A 328 2.02 3.12 13.43
C ARG A 328 0.96 3.82 14.28
N ALA A 329 -0.20 4.14 13.71
CA ALA A 329 -1.30 4.75 14.44
C ALA A 329 -1.85 3.83 15.55
N ILE A 330 -1.94 2.51 15.30
CA ILE A 330 -2.34 1.52 16.31
C ILE A 330 -1.31 1.46 17.44
N ILE A 331 -0.01 1.38 17.14
CA ILE A 331 1.06 1.33 18.13
C ILE A 331 1.06 2.60 18.99
N GLU A 332 0.91 3.77 18.38
CA GLU A 332 0.82 5.03 19.12
C GLU A 332 -0.42 5.08 20.03
N THR A 333 -1.61 4.72 19.47
CA THR A 333 -2.88 4.75 20.22
C THR A 333 -2.87 3.78 21.40
N LEU A 334 -2.29 2.60 21.25
CA LEU A 334 -2.26 1.58 22.28
C LEU A 334 -1.09 1.68 23.23
N GLY A 335 -0.03 2.42 22.87
CA GLY A 335 1.22 2.47 23.64
C GLY A 335 1.01 2.91 25.09
N GLU A 336 0.22 3.94 25.31
CA GLU A 336 -0.09 4.43 26.68
C GLU A 336 -0.94 3.41 27.48
N ALA A 337 -1.92 2.78 26.84
CA ALA A 337 -2.87 1.87 27.50
C ALA A 337 -2.25 0.51 27.85
N THR A 338 -1.30 0.04 27.05
CA THR A 338 -0.70 -1.28 27.19
C THR A 338 0.66 -1.25 27.88
N GLY A 339 1.21 -0.05 28.10
CA GLY A 339 2.58 0.13 28.56
C GLY A 339 3.64 -0.25 27.51
N TRP A 340 3.24 -0.42 26.25
CA TRP A 340 4.17 -0.65 25.15
C TRP A 340 4.70 0.68 24.64
N SER A 341 6.00 0.82 24.68
CA SER A 341 6.66 2.01 24.11
C SER A 341 6.64 1.92 22.59
N SER A 342 6.39 3.05 21.91
CA SER A 342 6.59 3.16 20.46
C SER A 342 8.04 2.90 20.03
N GLN A 343 8.96 2.83 21.00
CA GLN A 343 10.37 2.47 20.81
C GLN A 343 10.63 0.97 20.97
N GLU A 344 9.62 0.17 21.27
CA GLU A 344 9.75 -1.27 21.33
C GLU A 344 9.37 -1.92 19.98
N PRO A 345 10.06 -3.01 19.60
CA PRO A 345 9.70 -3.71 18.40
C PRO A 345 8.27 -4.29 18.49
N ALA A 346 7.48 -4.08 17.46
CA ALA A 346 6.11 -4.58 17.36
C ALA A 346 5.84 -5.19 15.98
N ARG A 347 4.91 -6.14 15.91
CA ARG A 347 4.45 -6.75 14.66
C ARG A 347 2.95 -6.59 14.52
N LEU A 348 2.49 -6.09 13.39
CA LEU A 348 1.07 -6.11 13.01
C LEU A 348 0.85 -7.26 12.04
N LEU A 349 0.21 -8.32 12.48
CA LEU A 349 -0.13 -9.49 11.68
C LEU A 349 -1.53 -9.36 11.11
N ILE A 350 -1.71 -9.70 9.82
CA ILE A 350 -3.00 -9.64 9.11
C ILE A 350 -3.14 -10.90 8.26
N GLY A 351 -4.09 -11.75 8.60
CA GLY A 351 -4.33 -13.01 7.89
C GLY A 351 -4.91 -14.10 8.78
N PRO A 352 -4.67 -15.37 8.46
CA PRO A 352 -5.18 -16.49 9.23
C PRO A 352 -4.50 -16.62 10.61
N GLN A 353 -5.21 -17.25 11.55
CA GLN A 353 -4.77 -17.38 12.95
C GLN A 353 -3.41 -18.05 13.12
N GLN A 354 -3.03 -18.93 12.21
CA GLN A 354 -1.73 -19.63 12.22
C GLN A 354 -0.51 -18.72 12.08
N LEU A 355 -0.71 -17.43 11.76
CA LEU A 355 0.38 -16.45 11.74
C LEU A 355 0.86 -16.05 13.13
N ARG A 356 0.02 -16.21 14.16
CA ARG A 356 0.36 -15.86 15.54
C ARG A 356 1.51 -16.72 16.08
N ASP A 357 2.37 -16.08 16.84
CA ASP A 357 3.26 -16.76 17.77
C ASP A 357 2.55 -16.90 19.13
N ASP A 358 2.12 -18.10 19.49
CA ASP A 358 1.42 -18.37 20.76
C ASP A 358 2.27 -18.05 21.99
N SER A 359 3.59 -17.89 21.85
CA SER A 359 4.50 -17.50 22.92
C SER A 359 4.66 -15.97 23.06
N ALA A 360 4.26 -15.19 22.04
CA ALA A 360 4.37 -13.74 22.06
C ALA A 360 3.20 -13.10 22.82
N GLU A 361 3.49 -12.01 23.53
CA GLU A 361 2.45 -11.13 24.08
C GLU A 361 1.72 -10.47 22.91
N SER A 362 0.43 -10.73 22.78
CA SER A 362 -0.36 -10.26 21.64
C SER A 362 -1.71 -9.67 22.04
N ILE A 363 -2.15 -8.67 21.27
CA ILE A 363 -3.47 -8.06 21.36
C ILE A 363 -4.23 -8.44 20.10
N GLU A 364 -5.34 -9.16 20.25
CA GLU A 364 -6.26 -9.43 19.14
C GLU A 364 -6.98 -8.14 18.76
N LEU A 365 -6.82 -7.69 17.51
CA LEU A 365 -7.48 -6.51 16.97
C LEU A 365 -8.75 -6.85 16.20
N LEU A 366 -8.68 -7.96 15.46
CA LEU A 366 -9.79 -8.50 14.68
C LEU A 366 -9.82 -10.02 14.82
N ARG A 367 -10.93 -10.57 15.29
CA ARG A 367 -11.14 -12.02 15.32
C ARG A 367 -11.39 -12.55 13.91
N PRO A 368 -10.71 -13.61 13.45
CA PRO A 368 -11.06 -14.24 12.19
C PRO A 368 -12.48 -14.86 12.26
N ALA A 369 -13.21 -14.83 11.14
CA ALA A 369 -14.54 -15.46 11.07
C ALA A 369 -14.44 -16.99 11.14
N GLU A 370 -13.37 -17.53 10.55
CA GLU A 370 -13.00 -18.95 10.52
C GLU A 370 -11.47 -19.05 10.72
N PRO A 371 -10.92 -20.19 11.14
CA PRO A 371 -9.48 -20.32 11.43
C PRO A 371 -8.57 -19.87 10.29
N ASP A 372 -8.99 -20.09 9.04
CA ASP A 372 -8.25 -19.69 7.82
C ASP A 372 -8.66 -18.30 7.31
N GLY A 373 -9.62 -17.64 7.97
CA GLY A 373 -10.11 -16.31 7.63
C GLY A 373 -9.14 -15.20 8.05
N CYS A 374 -9.37 -13.99 7.52
CA CYS A 374 -8.58 -12.83 7.88
C CYS A 374 -8.91 -12.38 9.31
N GLY A 375 -7.91 -12.42 10.19
CA GLY A 375 -7.85 -11.78 11.50
C GLY A 375 -6.73 -10.75 11.54
N ALA A 376 -6.56 -10.09 12.70
CA ALA A 376 -5.44 -9.18 12.90
C ALA A 376 -5.00 -9.15 14.37
N TRP A 377 -3.70 -9.07 14.59
CA TRP A 377 -3.06 -9.05 15.90
C TRP A 377 -1.91 -8.06 15.93
N LEU A 378 -1.77 -7.38 17.05
CA LEU A 378 -0.56 -6.65 17.38
C LEU A 378 0.24 -7.49 18.36
N GLU A 379 1.47 -7.85 18.00
CA GLU A 379 2.39 -8.62 18.83
C GLU A 379 3.57 -7.76 19.27
N ARG A 380 3.99 -7.95 20.52
CA ARG A 380 5.28 -7.43 20.98
C ARG A 380 6.37 -8.37 20.47
N SER A 381 7.27 -7.85 19.64
CA SER A 381 8.42 -8.64 19.20
C SER A 381 9.42 -8.70 20.34
N SER A 382 9.72 -9.90 20.86
CA SER A 382 10.91 -10.08 21.68
C SER A 382 12.11 -9.67 20.83
N SER A 383 12.88 -8.67 21.29
CA SER A 383 14.14 -8.26 20.65
C SER A 383 14.99 -9.51 20.35
N ALA A 384 15.22 -9.78 19.06
CA ALA A 384 16.21 -10.75 18.63
C ALA A 384 17.61 -10.18 18.81
#